data_74bdd75dec4b03b75a339a76ec30c815
#
_entry.id   74bdd75dec4b03b75a339a76ec30c815
#
_cell.length_a   1.000
_cell.length_b   1.000
_cell.length_c   1.000
_cell.angle_alpha   90.00
_cell.angle_beta   90.00
_cell.angle_gamma   90.00
#
_symmetry.space_group_name_H-M   'P 1'
#
loop_
_entity.id
_entity.type
_entity.pdbx_description
1 polymer ?
#
loop_
_entity_poly.entity_id
_entity_poly.type
_entity_poly.pdbx_seq_one_letter_code
_entity_poly.pdbx_strand_id
1 'polypeptide(L)'
;MKEQTFKNCFMLKSKIKTHKSGKMYNQPHFFILNKGLNSGKPFRHYVCNSFVFLADDKNERDFYYFMLQGIWELRLLRPYLKGTAIEFVRLGDVIDVLEEVLNSVNSGNRSFYDVQKALAQIELHQTNLQQQLSNLMQLRKALFYEYLRRK
;
A
#
# COMPACT_ATOMS: atom_id res chain seq x y z
N MET A 1 -22.86 -18.44 4.77
CA MET A 1 -21.46 -18.20 4.30
C MET A 1 -21.37 -17.60 2.89
N LYS A 2 -22.08 -18.11 1.88
CA LYS A 2 -22.01 -17.55 0.50
C LYS A 2 -22.56 -16.11 0.36
N GLU A 3 -23.59 -15.74 1.10
CA GLU A 3 -24.17 -14.38 1.03
C GLU A 3 -23.25 -13.28 1.59
N GLN A 4 -22.45 -13.59 2.62
CA GLN A 4 -21.50 -12.64 3.21
C GLN A 4 -20.31 -12.38 2.27
N THR A 5 -19.87 -13.41 1.55
CA THR A 5 -18.81 -13.33 0.54
C THR A 5 -19.24 -12.47 -0.66
N PHE A 6 -20.48 -12.62 -1.13
CA PHE A 6 -21.04 -11.79 -2.21
C PHE A 6 -21.20 -10.31 -1.82
N LYS A 7 -21.61 -10.02 -0.58
CA LYS A 7 -21.69 -8.63 -0.08
C LYS A 7 -20.32 -7.96 -0.02
N ASN A 8 -19.29 -8.67 0.46
CA ASN A 8 -17.93 -8.14 0.54
C ASN A 8 -17.34 -7.86 -0.84
N CYS A 9 -17.52 -8.76 -1.82
CA CYS A 9 -17.07 -8.59 -3.19
C CYS A 9 -17.70 -7.36 -3.86
N PHE A 10 -19.00 -7.19 -3.74
CA PHE A 10 -19.68 -6.02 -4.30
C PHE A 10 -19.23 -4.71 -3.66
N MET A 11 -18.99 -4.70 -2.35
CA MET A 11 -18.47 -3.53 -1.63
C MET A 11 -17.04 -3.17 -2.07
N LEU A 12 -16.12 -4.13 -2.19
CA LEU A 12 -14.75 -3.86 -2.62
C LEU A 12 -14.68 -3.34 -4.06
N LYS A 13 -15.47 -3.91 -4.97
CA LYS A 13 -15.57 -3.42 -6.38
C LYS A 13 -16.04 -1.97 -6.47
N SER A 14 -16.87 -1.52 -5.55
CA SER A 14 -17.31 -0.12 -5.52
C SER A 14 -16.25 0.84 -4.98
N LYS A 15 -15.36 0.35 -4.09
CA LYS A 15 -14.33 1.13 -3.39
C LYS A 15 -13.01 1.25 -4.14
N ILE A 16 -12.66 0.28 -4.98
CA ILE A 16 -11.41 0.31 -5.76
C ILE A 16 -11.72 0.68 -7.21
N LYS A 17 -11.03 1.70 -7.72
CA LYS A 17 -11.22 2.22 -9.10
C LYS A 17 -9.89 2.55 -9.75
N THR A 18 -9.84 2.54 -11.06
CA THR A 18 -8.70 3.09 -11.79
C THR A 18 -8.61 4.59 -11.54
N HIS A 19 -7.46 5.04 -11.05
CA HIS A 19 -7.21 6.46 -10.84
C HIS A 19 -7.06 7.17 -12.19
N LYS A 20 -7.71 8.32 -12.32
CA LYS A 20 -7.53 9.23 -13.45
C LYS A 20 -6.65 10.39 -13.05
N SER A 21 -5.59 10.66 -13.82
CA SER A 21 -4.67 11.77 -13.56
C SER A 21 -5.43 13.10 -13.37
N GLY A 22 -5.00 13.87 -12.38
CA GLY A 22 -5.62 15.16 -12.02
C GLY A 22 -6.89 15.06 -11.16
N LYS A 23 -7.41 13.85 -10.91
CA LYS A 23 -8.59 13.69 -10.06
C LYS A 23 -8.19 13.75 -8.59
N MET A 24 -8.83 14.65 -7.84
CA MET A 24 -8.72 14.76 -6.39
C MET A 24 -9.87 14.01 -5.69
N TYR A 25 -9.62 13.54 -4.48
CA TYR A 25 -10.59 12.80 -3.66
C TYR A 25 -10.70 13.46 -2.29
N ASN A 26 -11.92 13.74 -1.85
CA ASN A 26 -12.19 14.38 -0.55
C ASN A 26 -12.26 13.38 0.60
N GLN A 27 -12.58 12.12 0.29
CA GLN A 27 -12.67 11.05 1.30
C GLN A 27 -11.31 10.41 1.56
N PRO A 28 -11.12 9.72 2.70
CA PRO A 28 -9.90 8.99 3.00
C PRO A 28 -9.60 7.98 1.90
N HIS A 29 -8.38 8.00 1.38
CA HIS A 29 -7.99 7.15 0.27
C HIS A 29 -6.50 6.81 0.30
N PHE A 30 -6.11 5.83 -0.51
CA PHE A 30 -4.73 5.51 -0.83
C PHE A 30 -4.66 4.96 -2.27
N PHE A 31 -3.45 4.86 -2.80
CA PHE A 31 -3.21 4.42 -4.17
C PHE A 31 -2.56 3.04 -4.18
N ILE A 32 -2.83 2.25 -5.23
CA ILE A 32 -2.26 0.92 -5.44
C ILE A 32 -1.58 0.94 -6.81
N LEU A 33 -0.27 0.80 -6.84
CA LEU A 33 0.47 0.79 -8.10
C LEU A 33 0.02 -0.39 -8.96
N ASN A 34 -0.40 -0.13 -10.21
CA ASN A 34 -0.88 -1.20 -11.08
C ASN A 34 0.13 -1.64 -12.14
N LYS A 35 1.23 -0.89 -12.35
CA LYS A 35 2.18 -1.16 -13.43
C LYS A 35 3.61 -0.87 -12.97
N GLY A 36 4.54 -1.78 -13.30
CA GLY A 36 5.96 -1.69 -12.98
C GLY A 36 6.40 -2.70 -11.91
N LEU A 37 7.66 -2.63 -11.53
CA LEU A 37 8.34 -3.58 -10.64
C LEU A 37 7.64 -3.80 -9.28
N ASN A 38 6.94 -2.78 -8.79
CA ASN A 38 6.22 -2.80 -7.51
C ASN A 38 4.69 -2.89 -7.70
N SER A 39 4.22 -3.48 -8.79
CA SER A 39 2.78 -3.67 -9.03
C SER A 39 2.08 -4.33 -7.84
N GLY A 40 0.95 -3.76 -7.42
CA GLY A 40 0.19 -4.18 -6.24
C GLY A 40 0.58 -3.46 -4.95
N LYS A 41 1.69 -2.70 -4.91
CA LYS A 41 2.12 -1.97 -3.71
C LYS A 41 1.19 -0.81 -3.39
N PRO A 42 0.68 -0.67 -2.14
CA PRO A 42 -0.09 0.48 -1.72
C PRO A 42 0.82 1.68 -1.39
N PHE A 43 0.31 2.89 -1.66
CA PHE A 43 0.97 4.16 -1.38
C PHE A 43 -0.03 5.16 -0.77
N ARG A 44 0.37 5.88 0.28
CA ARG A 44 -0.45 6.93 0.90
C ARG A 44 -0.51 8.22 0.07
N HIS A 45 0.40 8.39 -0.87
CA HIS A 45 0.48 9.52 -1.80
C HIS A 45 0.24 9.06 -3.24
N TYR A 46 -0.04 10.01 -4.10
CA TYR A 46 -0.25 9.74 -5.52
C TYR A 46 0.96 9.09 -6.19
N VAL A 47 0.70 8.07 -6.99
CA VAL A 47 1.66 7.44 -7.90
C VAL A 47 1.03 7.27 -9.27
N CYS A 48 1.82 7.46 -10.33
CA CYS A 48 1.37 7.22 -11.70
C CYS A 48 0.98 5.75 -11.89
N ASN A 49 0.07 5.47 -12.82
CA ASN A 49 -0.40 4.11 -13.12
C ASN A 49 -0.89 3.38 -11.85
N SER A 50 -1.92 3.92 -11.22
CA SER A 50 -2.48 3.37 -10.00
C SER A 50 -3.98 3.13 -10.07
N PHE A 51 -4.45 2.25 -9.21
CA PHE A 51 -5.82 2.24 -8.72
C PHE A 51 -5.90 3.15 -7.50
N VAL A 52 -7.11 3.57 -7.14
CA VAL A 52 -7.41 4.28 -5.91
C VAL A 52 -8.40 3.46 -5.09
N PHE A 53 -8.10 3.26 -3.82
CA PHE A 53 -9.03 2.76 -2.83
C PHE A 53 -9.69 3.94 -2.13
N LEU A 54 -11.01 3.97 -2.10
CA LEU A 54 -11.83 5.01 -1.49
C LEU A 54 -12.47 4.43 -0.23
N ALA A 55 -12.08 4.92 0.93
CA ALA A 55 -12.58 4.48 2.22
C ALA A 55 -13.66 5.42 2.75
N ASP A 56 -14.55 4.90 3.59
CA ASP A 56 -15.60 5.69 4.24
C ASP A 56 -15.00 6.52 5.39
N ASP A 57 -14.01 5.96 6.11
CA ASP A 57 -13.29 6.63 7.17
C ASP A 57 -11.79 6.30 7.18
N LYS A 58 -11.04 6.94 8.11
CA LYS A 58 -9.59 6.75 8.25
C LYS A 58 -9.23 5.35 8.75
N ASN A 59 -10.04 4.75 9.61
CA ASN A 59 -9.77 3.43 10.17
C ASN A 59 -9.89 2.37 9.08
N GLU A 60 -10.94 2.46 8.26
CA GLU A 60 -11.13 1.60 7.10
C GLU A 60 -9.97 1.75 6.08
N ARG A 61 -9.58 3.01 5.78
CA ARG A 61 -8.43 3.28 4.91
C ARG A 61 -7.17 2.58 5.42
N ASP A 62 -6.85 2.72 6.70
CA ASP A 62 -5.64 2.17 7.29
C ASP A 62 -5.71 0.63 7.40
N PHE A 63 -6.89 0.08 7.67
CA PHE A 63 -7.12 -1.36 7.64
C PHE A 63 -6.78 -1.96 6.27
N TYR A 64 -7.38 -1.45 5.20
CA TYR A 64 -7.14 -1.96 3.85
C TYR A 64 -5.75 -1.64 3.31
N TYR A 65 -5.19 -0.51 3.72
CA TYR A 65 -3.81 -0.16 3.39
C TYR A 65 -2.83 -1.21 3.92
N PHE A 66 -2.90 -1.55 5.22
CA PHE A 66 -2.01 -2.54 5.82
C PHE A 66 -2.28 -3.96 5.32
N MET A 67 -3.53 -4.30 5.01
CA MET A 67 -3.84 -5.58 4.37
C MET A 67 -3.17 -5.71 3.01
N LEU A 68 -3.29 -4.70 2.15
CA LEU A 68 -2.64 -4.69 0.85
C LEU A 68 -1.11 -4.59 0.94
N GLN A 69 -0.59 -3.90 1.94
CA GLN A 69 0.85 -3.89 2.22
C GLN A 69 1.35 -5.31 2.52
N GLY A 70 0.66 -6.05 3.39
CA GLY A 70 0.99 -7.45 3.68
C GLY A 70 0.86 -8.37 2.46
N ILE A 71 -0.20 -8.23 1.68
CA ILE A 71 -0.41 -8.96 0.42
C ILE A 71 0.77 -8.75 -0.53
N TRP A 72 1.22 -7.49 -0.68
CA TRP A 72 2.34 -7.16 -1.54
C TRP A 72 3.68 -7.69 -0.98
N GLU A 73 3.98 -7.52 0.30
CA GLU A 73 5.20 -8.00 0.97
C GLU A 73 5.33 -9.52 0.93
N LEU A 74 4.21 -10.24 1.15
CA LEU A 74 4.13 -11.69 1.04
C LEU A 74 4.08 -12.19 -0.41
N ARG A 75 4.10 -11.27 -1.40
CA ARG A 75 4.09 -11.55 -2.84
C ARG A 75 2.88 -12.36 -3.31
N LEU A 76 1.73 -12.22 -2.65
CA LEU A 76 0.51 -12.97 -2.99
C LEU A 76 -0.07 -12.56 -4.36
N LEU A 77 0.23 -11.35 -4.84
CA LEU A 77 -0.14 -10.89 -6.18
C LEU A 77 0.79 -11.41 -7.29
N ARG A 78 1.93 -12.02 -6.96
CA ARG A 78 2.92 -12.45 -7.96
C ARG A 78 2.37 -13.41 -9.03
N PRO A 79 1.54 -14.41 -8.71
CA PRO A 79 0.96 -15.31 -9.71
C PRO A 79 0.02 -14.62 -10.70
N TYR A 80 -0.49 -13.45 -10.34
CA TYR A 80 -1.47 -12.68 -11.13
C TYR A 80 -0.82 -11.57 -11.97
N LEU A 81 0.50 -11.35 -11.83
CA LEU A 81 1.21 -10.36 -12.64
C LEU A 81 1.20 -10.76 -14.12
N LYS A 82 0.95 -9.81 -14.98
CA LYS A 82 0.91 -9.93 -16.43
C LYS A 82 1.99 -9.05 -17.06
N GLY A 83 2.36 -9.36 -18.29
CA GLY A 83 3.33 -8.59 -19.06
C GLY A 83 4.76 -9.15 -18.97
N THR A 84 5.45 -9.20 -20.11
CA THR A 84 6.82 -9.73 -20.24
C THR A 84 7.88 -8.66 -20.08
N ALA A 85 7.64 -7.44 -20.55
CA ALA A 85 8.58 -6.33 -20.47
C ALA A 85 8.32 -5.43 -19.25
N ILE A 86 7.07 -5.14 -18.97
CA ILE A 86 6.64 -4.36 -17.79
C ILE A 86 5.49 -5.11 -17.14
N GLU A 87 5.72 -5.58 -15.94
CA GLU A 87 4.69 -6.26 -15.15
C GLU A 87 3.56 -5.31 -14.78
N PHE A 88 2.35 -5.82 -14.75
CA PHE A 88 1.17 -5.11 -14.26
C PHE A 88 0.18 -6.08 -13.60
N VAL A 89 -0.62 -5.56 -12.69
CA VAL A 89 -1.73 -6.28 -12.05
C VAL A 89 -3.05 -5.69 -12.51
N ARG A 90 -4.06 -6.54 -12.73
CA ARG A 90 -5.41 -6.08 -13.06
C ARG A 90 -6.20 -5.78 -11.79
N LEU A 91 -7.15 -4.87 -11.92
CA LEU A 91 -8.04 -4.48 -10.82
C LEU A 91 -8.79 -5.68 -10.22
N GLY A 92 -9.31 -6.56 -11.07
CA GLY A 92 -10.00 -7.78 -10.64
C GLY A 92 -9.10 -8.69 -9.81
N ASP A 93 -7.86 -8.92 -10.28
CA ASP A 93 -6.90 -9.78 -9.58
C ASP A 93 -6.55 -9.22 -8.17
N VAL A 94 -6.46 -7.89 -8.02
CA VAL A 94 -6.24 -7.25 -6.70
C VAL A 94 -7.43 -7.46 -5.77
N ILE A 95 -8.66 -7.34 -6.29
CA ILE A 95 -9.89 -7.52 -5.53
C ILE A 95 -10.01 -8.98 -5.09
N ASP A 96 -9.82 -9.92 -6.01
CA ASP A 96 -9.97 -11.35 -5.75
C ASP A 96 -9.00 -11.83 -4.66
N VAL A 97 -7.71 -11.43 -4.73
CA VAL A 97 -6.71 -11.76 -3.70
C VAL A 97 -7.02 -11.10 -2.37
N LEU A 98 -7.47 -9.83 -2.38
CA LEU A 98 -7.85 -9.14 -1.15
C LEU A 98 -9.04 -9.82 -0.46
N GLU A 99 -10.04 -10.27 -1.23
CA GLU A 99 -11.18 -11.03 -0.71
C GLU A 99 -10.78 -12.38 -0.10
N GLU A 100 -9.89 -13.11 -0.78
CA GLU A 100 -9.36 -14.39 -0.28
C GLU A 100 -8.68 -14.20 1.08
N VAL A 101 -7.82 -13.19 1.20
CA VAL A 101 -7.12 -12.86 2.45
C VAL A 101 -8.10 -12.42 3.54
N LEU A 102 -9.08 -11.56 3.23
CA LEU A 102 -10.10 -11.13 4.19
C LEU A 102 -10.92 -12.31 4.74
N ASN A 103 -11.30 -13.25 3.87
CA ASN A 103 -12.01 -14.45 4.29
C ASN A 103 -11.15 -15.33 5.23
N SER A 104 -9.85 -15.41 4.96
CA SER A 104 -8.91 -16.15 5.81
C SER A 104 -8.71 -15.48 7.17
N VAL A 105 -8.62 -14.15 7.21
CA VAL A 105 -8.48 -13.37 8.46
C VAL A 105 -9.74 -13.46 9.32
N ASN A 106 -10.93 -13.36 8.73
CA ASN A 106 -12.20 -13.45 9.44
C ASN A 106 -12.46 -14.84 10.05
N SER A 107 -11.80 -15.88 9.56
CA SER A 107 -11.85 -17.24 10.13
C SER A 107 -10.83 -17.46 11.25
N GLY A 108 -9.89 -16.52 11.46
CA GLY A 108 -8.83 -16.62 12.48
C GLY A 108 -9.22 -16.00 13.83
N ASN A 109 -8.71 -16.56 14.93
CA ASN A 109 -8.98 -16.11 16.30
C ASN A 109 -8.17 -14.85 16.73
N ARG A 110 -7.38 -14.24 15.86
CA ARG A 110 -6.57 -13.05 16.19
C ARG A 110 -7.23 -11.78 15.68
N SER A 111 -7.31 -10.77 16.56
CA SER A 111 -7.74 -9.44 16.17
C SER A 111 -6.73 -8.81 15.21
N PHE A 112 -7.13 -8.57 13.97
CA PHE A 112 -6.30 -7.82 13.02
C PHE A 112 -6.01 -6.39 13.50
N TYR A 113 -6.86 -5.84 14.40
CA TYR A 113 -6.66 -4.52 14.99
C TYR A 113 -5.32 -4.39 15.73
N ASP A 114 -4.92 -5.39 16.49
CA ASP A 114 -3.65 -5.37 17.22
C ASP A 114 -2.46 -5.44 16.27
N VAL A 115 -2.58 -6.23 15.19
CA VAL A 115 -1.57 -6.31 14.13
C VAL A 115 -1.46 -4.97 13.40
N GLN A 116 -2.59 -4.33 13.06
CA GLN A 116 -2.62 -3.03 12.41
C GLN A 116 -1.93 -1.95 13.25
N LYS A 117 -2.17 -1.93 14.56
CA LYS A 117 -1.52 -0.99 15.49
C LYS A 117 0.01 -1.19 15.53
N ALA A 118 0.46 -2.44 15.57
CA ALA A 118 1.88 -2.76 15.52
C ALA A 118 2.52 -2.35 14.18
N LEU A 119 1.86 -2.62 13.07
CA LEU A 119 2.33 -2.22 11.73
C LEU A 119 2.43 -0.71 11.57
N ALA A 120 1.48 0.05 12.12
CA ALA A 120 1.52 1.51 12.11
C ALA A 120 2.73 2.04 12.91
N GLN A 121 3.08 1.42 14.03
CA GLN A 121 4.29 1.77 14.78
C GLN A 121 5.56 1.45 14.01
N ILE A 122 5.62 0.31 13.34
CA ILE A 122 6.76 -0.07 12.50
C ILE A 122 6.94 0.94 11.36
N GLU A 123 5.87 1.35 10.67
CA GLU A 123 5.91 2.36 9.61
C GLU A 123 6.46 3.71 10.13
N LEU A 124 6.03 4.12 11.34
CA LEU A 124 6.54 5.33 11.98
C LEU A 124 8.05 5.22 12.29
N HIS A 125 8.50 4.09 12.84
CA HIS A 125 9.92 3.87 13.11
C HIS A 125 10.76 3.84 11.84
N GLN A 126 10.28 3.20 10.78
CA GLN A 126 10.95 3.20 9.46
C GLN A 126 11.11 4.62 8.92
N THR A 127 10.06 5.45 9.01
CA THR A 127 10.12 6.85 8.58
C THR A 127 11.16 7.65 9.38
N ASN A 128 11.21 7.47 10.70
CA ASN A 128 12.19 8.13 11.56
C ASN A 128 13.63 7.71 11.21
N LEU A 129 13.87 6.43 10.99
CA LEU A 129 15.18 5.91 10.59
C LEU A 129 15.63 6.45 9.23
N GLN A 130 14.72 6.54 8.27
CA GLN A 130 15.00 7.14 6.95
C GLN A 130 15.38 8.63 7.08
N GLN A 131 14.69 9.38 7.95
CA GLN A 131 15.02 10.77 8.22
C GLN A 131 16.40 10.90 8.88
N GLN A 132 16.73 10.06 9.85
CA GLN A 132 18.04 10.05 10.50
C GLN A 132 19.15 9.74 9.49
N LEU A 133 18.94 8.74 8.62
CA LEU A 133 19.89 8.42 7.56
C LEU A 133 20.12 9.60 6.60
N SER A 134 19.05 10.27 6.20
CA SER A 134 19.12 11.48 5.36
C SER A 134 19.94 12.57 6.04
N ASN A 135 19.71 12.83 7.33
CA ASN A 135 20.45 13.84 8.10
C ASN A 135 21.95 13.50 8.20
N LEU A 136 22.29 12.22 8.43
CA LEU A 136 23.69 11.77 8.47
C LEU A 136 24.38 11.93 7.11
N MET A 137 23.67 11.66 6.02
CA MET A 137 24.19 11.90 4.68
C MET A 137 24.47 13.37 4.40
N GLN A 138 23.58 14.27 4.86
CA GLN A 138 23.77 15.73 4.76
C GLN A 138 24.97 16.19 5.60
N LEU A 139 25.08 15.72 6.84
CA LEU A 139 26.23 16.02 7.70
C LEU A 139 27.57 15.60 7.08
N ARG A 140 27.61 14.39 6.52
CA ARG A 140 28.80 13.88 5.80
C ARG A 140 29.19 14.81 4.65
N LYS A 141 28.21 15.25 3.84
CA LYS A 141 28.46 16.21 2.74
C LYS A 141 28.99 17.54 3.26
N ALA A 142 28.43 18.07 4.34
CA ALA A 142 28.87 19.33 4.94
C ALA A 142 30.32 19.25 5.44
N LEU A 143 30.71 18.16 6.10
CA LEU A 143 32.08 17.92 6.56
C LEU A 143 33.07 17.87 5.41
N PHE A 144 32.74 17.16 4.32
CA PHE A 144 33.58 17.15 3.11
C PHE A 144 33.73 18.55 2.48
N TYR A 145 32.61 19.27 2.38
CA TYR A 145 32.62 20.63 1.85
C TYR A 145 33.49 21.57 2.68
N GLU A 146 33.39 21.50 4.00
CA GLU A 146 34.20 22.32 4.93
C GLU A 146 35.71 21.97 4.82
N TYR A 147 36.03 20.69 4.72
CA TYR A 147 37.42 20.22 4.52
C TYR A 147 38.00 20.73 3.21
N LEU A 148 37.26 20.67 2.12
CA LEU A 148 37.76 21.11 0.81
C LEU A 148 37.91 22.65 0.72
N ARG A 149 37.08 23.40 1.48
CA ARG A 149 37.14 24.85 1.49
C ARG A 149 38.34 25.41 2.28
N ARG A 150 38.89 24.63 3.20
CA ARG A 150 40.05 25.04 4.02
C ARG A 150 41.41 24.86 3.29
N LYS A 151 41.41 24.41 2.04
CA LYS A 151 42.57 24.41 1.16
C LYS A 151 42.54 25.61 0.23
#